data_75daf53927fb8f1978c8279ec0d5f0d9
#
_entry.id   75daf53927fb8f1978c8279ec0d5f0d9
#
_cell.length_a   1.000
_cell.length_b   1.000
_cell.length_c   1.000
_cell.angle_alpha   90.00
_cell.angle_beta   90.00
_cell.angle_gamma   90.00
#
_symmetry.space_group_name_H-M   'P 1'
#
loop_
_entity.id
_entity.type
_entity.pdbx_description
1 polymer ?
#
loop_
_entity_poly.entity_id
_entity_poly.type
_entity_poly.pdbx_seq_one_letter_code
_entity_poly.pdbx_strand_id
1 'polypeptide(L)'
;MRSTKEKAELCRALHAGAEPTLSAACWDVGTAYLLAHVGVPLIDTTSFGAMATRGLPDAVGLATREFMLGNASEIAAAVDLPVQADLENGFGDSPEIVAQTILEAGTTGIVGGSIEDATGRPADPIYPLELAEERIRAAAEVARALPFPFMLTARADQYLWGRPDLAEVIRRAQAFETAGANAIMVPGLNDPVALKSVCDAVSLPVVVLIGAGPTNPPEIGCDRRKAHRRWRGHGSRGALGLCGHRPGSNRRARTRRLAGRHVRPRDHRHLPEPPRQFLTGKLATGRQY
;
A
#
# COMPACT_ATOMS: atom_id res chain seq x y z
N MET A 1 9.31 -12.58 19.17
CA MET A 1 8.51 -12.18 17.99
C MET A 1 7.50 -13.28 17.68
N ARG A 2 6.31 -12.90 17.22
CA ARG A 2 5.26 -13.84 16.75
C ARG A 2 5.77 -14.66 15.57
N SER A 3 5.33 -15.90 15.48
CA SER A 3 5.49 -16.72 14.26
C SER A 3 4.70 -16.12 13.08
N THR A 4 5.05 -16.51 11.87
CA THR A 4 4.30 -16.11 10.65
C THR A 4 2.83 -16.48 10.76
N LYS A 5 2.51 -17.66 11.32
CA LYS A 5 1.13 -18.09 11.53
C LYS A 5 0.38 -17.18 12.50
N GLU A 6 0.96 -16.79 13.62
CA GLU A 6 0.33 -15.86 14.58
C GLU A 6 0.13 -14.47 13.96
N LYS A 7 1.10 -13.96 13.19
CA LYS A 7 0.94 -12.71 12.43
C LYS A 7 -0.18 -12.82 11.38
N ALA A 8 -0.29 -13.95 10.70
CA ALA A 8 -1.33 -14.20 9.70
C ALA A 8 -2.74 -14.25 10.33
N GLU A 9 -2.90 -14.92 11.46
CA GLU A 9 -4.17 -14.95 12.19
C GLU A 9 -4.56 -13.55 12.69
N LEU A 10 -3.59 -12.78 13.18
CA LEU A 10 -3.83 -11.38 13.56
C LEU A 10 -4.25 -10.53 12.36
N CYS A 11 -3.58 -10.67 11.20
CA CYS A 11 -3.94 -9.98 9.97
C CYS A 11 -5.38 -10.31 9.56
N ARG A 12 -5.74 -11.60 9.54
CA ARG A 12 -7.09 -12.04 9.22
C ARG A 12 -8.14 -11.47 10.18
N ALA A 13 -7.85 -11.46 11.47
CA ALA A 13 -8.74 -10.88 12.49
C ALA A 13 -8.93 -9.37 12.31
N LEU A 14 -7.88 -8.62 11.93
CA LEU A 14 -7.96 -7.20 11.63
C LEU A 14 -8.86 -6.91 10.43
N HIS A 15 -8.81 -7.74 9.39
CA HIS A 15 -9.67 -7.60 8.21
C HIS A 15 -11.12 -8.00 8.47
N ALA A 16 -11.36 -8.98 9.36
CA ALA A 16 -12.70 -9.45 9.73
C ALA A 16 -13.36 -8.57 10.80
N GLY A 17 -12.65 -7.61 11.38
CA GLY A 17 -13.14 -6.76 12.46
C GLY A 17 -14.31 -5.88 12.04
N ALA A 18 -15.19 -5.53 13.02
CA ALA A 18 -16.32 -4.63 12.79
C ALA A 18 -15.90 -3.17 12.57
N GLU A 19 -14.73 -2.78 13.08
CA GLU A 19 -14.20 -1.43 12.92
C GLU A 19 -13.12 -1.41 11.84
N PRO A 20 -13.04 -0.33 11.03
CA PRO A 20 -12.02 -0.19 10.02
C PRO A 20 -10.61 -0.21 10.62
N THR A 21 -9.74 -1.06 10.09
CA THR A 21 -8.35 -1.13 10.50
C THR A 21 -7.51 -0.14 9.70
N LEU A 22 -6.63 0.58 10.39
CA LEU A 22 -5.63 1.43 9.75
C LEU A 22 -4.36 0.61 9.52
N SER A 23 -3.96 0.48 8.26
CA SER A 23 -2.61 0.04 7.89
C SER A 23 -1.77 1.22 7.41
N ALA A 24 -0.46 1.09 7.51
CA ALA A 24 0.45 2.12 7.01
C ALA A 24 1.51 1.53 6.11
N ALA A 25 1.81 2.24 5.02
CA ALA A 25 2.78 1.82 4.03
C ALA A 25 4.21 2.22 4.43
N CYS A 26 5.15 1.28 4.38
CA CYS A 26 6.58 1.50 4.53
C CYS A 26 7.35 0.97 3.32
N TRP A 27 8.61 1.34 3.21
CA TRP A 27 9.47 0.96 2.08
C TRP A 27 10.84 0.44 2.52
N ASP A 28 11.15 0.50 3.82
CA ASP A 28 12.37 -0.02 4.42
C ASP A 28 12.17 -0.38 5.90
N VAL A 29 13.16 -1.02 6.48
CA VAL A 29 13.16 -1.42 7.90
C VAL A 29 13.07 -0.21 8.84
N GLY A 30 13.71 0.91 8.51
CA GLY A 30 13.69 2.12 9.33
C GLY A 30 12.28 2.70 9.45
N THR A 31 11.56 2.83 8.32
CA THR A 31 10.17 3.29 8.31
C THR A 31 9.23 2.29 8.98
N ALA A 32 9.49 0.98 8.83
CA ALA A 32 8.71 -0.06 9.53
C ALA A 32 8.83 0.06 11.06
N TYR A 33 10.03 0.28 11.60
CA TYR A 33 10.23 0.53 13.03
C TYR A 33 9.49 1.78 13.53
N LEU A 34 9.53 2.87 12.76
CA LEU A 34 8.79 4.10 13.12
C LEU A 34 7.28 3.84 13.18
N LEU A 35 6.73 3.12 12.20
CA LEU A 35 5.31 2.76 12.17
C LEU A 35 4.93 1.84 13.33
N ALA A 36 5.75 0.84 13.64
CA ALA A 36 5.56 -0.02 14.79
C ALA A 36 5.59 0.77 16.11
N HIS A 37 6.51 1.73 16.25
CA HIS A 37 6.64 2.58 17.43
C HIS A 37 5.40 3.47 17.65
N VAL A 38 4.80 4.01 16.59
CA VAL A 38 3.58 4.83 16.70
C VAL A 38 2.32 3.98 16.88
N GLY A 39 2.43 2.66 16.89
CA GLY A 39 1.35 1.75 17.25
C GLY A 39 0.40 1.38 16.09
N VAL A 40 0.89 1.38 14.86
CA VAL A 40 0.14 0.88 13.70
C VAL A 40 -0.07 -0.63 13.87
N PRO A 41 -1.30 -1.15 13.71
CA PRO A 41 -1.57 -2.57 13.94
C PRO A 41 -1.18 -3.47 12.76
N LEU A 42 -1.04 -2.91 11.55
CA LEU A 42 -0.77 -3.61 10.29
C LEU A 42 0.14 -2.75 9.41
N ILE A 43 1.14 -3.35 8.82
CA ILE A 43 2.07 -2.71 7.88
C ILE A 43 1.82 -3.23 6.48
N ASP A 44 1.80 -2.31 5.50
CA ASP A 44 1.89 -2.63 4.08
C ASP A 44 3.24 -2.18 3.54
N THR A 45 3.85 -2.94 2.62
CA THR A 45 4.96 -2.37 1.84
C THR A 45 4.42 -1.50 0.70
N THR A 46 5.29 -0.75 0.04
CA THR A 46 4.93 0.05 -1.13
C THR A 46 6.04 0.01 -2.18
N SER A 47 5.68 -0.40 -3.41
CA SER A 47 6.57 -0.38 -4.56
C SER A 47 7.06 1.04 -4.84
N PHE A 48 6.17 2.04 -4.80
CA PHE A 48 6.51 3.45 -4.98
C PHE A 48 7.66 3.91 -4.06
N GLY A 49 7.57 3.62 -2.76
CA GLY A 49 8.61 3.98 -1.80
C GLY A 49 9.90 3.19 -2.02
N ALA A 50 9.79 1.88 -2.23
CA ALA A 50 10.94 1.00 -2.45
C ALA A 50 11.71 1.38 -3.72
N MET A 51 11.03 1.63 -4.84
CA MET A 51 11.64 2.08 -6.09
C MET A 51 12.26 3.48 -5.95
N ALA A 52 11.60 4.40 -5.24
CA ALA A 52 12.13 5.74 -4.99
C ALA A 52 13.46 5.72 -4.21
N THR A 53 13.69 4.77 -3.30
CA THR A 53 14.98 4.62 -2.59
C THR A 53 16.13 4.28 -3.55
N ARG A 54 15.82 3.76 -4.74
CA ARG A 54 16.78 3.43 -5.79
C ARG A 54 16.85 4.48 -6.90
N GLY A 55 16.07 5.57 -6.79
CA GLY A 55 15.98 6.58 -7.84
C GLY A 55 15.29 6.07 -9.12
N LEU A 56 14.45 5.05 -9.01
CA LEU A 56 13.74 4.43 -10.13
C LEU A 56 12.25 4.80 -10.08
N PRO A 57 11.61 4.94 -11.25
CA PRO A 57 10.17 5.15 -11.34
C PRO A 57 9.40 3.88 -10.93
N ASP A 58 8.20 4.10 -10.39
CA ASP A 58 7.23 3.07 -10.02
C ASP A 58 6.25 2.77 -11.16
N ALA A 59 5.59 1.60 -11.11
CA ALA A 59 4.50 1.20 -12.01
C ALA A 59 4.86 1.13 -13.52
N VAL A 60 6.14 0.96 -13.86
CA VAL A 60 6.63 0.87 -15.25
C VAL A 60 7.35 -0.46 -15.52
N GLY A 61 7.09 -1.49 -14.72
CA GLY A 61 7.65 -2.83 -14.89
C GLY A 61 9.15 -2.95 -14.58
N LEU A 62 9.73 -2.01 -13.82
CA LEU A 62 11.13 -2.05 -13.41
C LEU A 62 11.36 -2.72 -12.05
N ALA A 63 10.33 -2.86 -11.24
CA ALA A 63 10.42 -3.60 -9.99
C ALA A 63 10.54 -5.10 -10.30
N THR A 64 11.58 -5.74 -9.78
CA THR A 64 11.75 -7.19 -9.93
C THR A 64 11.14 -7.92 -8.73
N ARG A 65 10.62 -9.13 -8.96
CA ARG A 65 10.10 -9.99 -7.90
C ARG A 65 11.12 -10.19 -6.78
N GLU A 66 12.36 -10.51 -7.13
CA GLU A 66 13.44 -10.72 -6.17
C GLU A 66 13.65 -9.49 -5.26
N PHE A 67 13.72 -8.30 -5.85
CA PHE A 67 13.90 -7.07 -5.07
C PHE A 67 12.71 -6.80 -4.13
N MET A 68 11.48 -6.91 -4.64
CA MET A 68 10.30 -6.60 -3.85
C MET A 68 10.07 -7.63 -2.73
N LEU A 69 10.26 -8.91 -3.00
CA LEU A 69 10.16 -9.95 -1.98
C LEU A 69 11.31 -9.88 -0.96
N GLY A 70 12.52 -9.55 -1.38
CA GLY A 70 13.65 -9.31 -0.48
C GLY A 70 13.37 -8.14 0.48
N ASN A 71 12.93 -7.01 -0.04
CA ASN A 71 12.53 -5.85 0.77
C ASN A 71 11.41 -6.19 1.76
N ALA A 72 10.37 -6.88 1.30
CA ALA A 72 9.25 -7.29 2.14
C ALA A 72 9.69 -8.27 3.24
N SER A 73 10.64 -9.18 2.94
CA SER A 73 11.21 -10.12 3.91
C SER A 73 12.00 -9.41 5.01
N GLU A 74 12.87 -8.45 4.65
CA GLU A 74 13.60 -7.64 5.62
C GLU A 74 12.66 -6.89 6.56
N ILE A 75 11.61 -6.27 6.02
CA ILE A 75 10.58 -5.57 6.79
C ILE A 75 9.84 -6.53 7.71
N ALA A 76 9.39 -7.69 7.21
CA ALA A 76 8.64 -8.67 8.00
C ALA A 76 9.47 -9.28 9.13
N ALA A 77 10.79 -9.44 8.92
CA ALA A 77 11.72 -9.91 9.94
C ALA A 77 12.01 -8.86 11.02
N ALA A 78 11.92 -7.57 10.70
CA ALA A 78 12.28 -6.49 11.60
C ALA A 78 11.20 -6.18 12.65
N VAL A 79 9.92 -6.43 12.37
CA VAL A 79 8.81 -6.00 13.23
C VAL A 79 7.96 -7.19 13.72
N ASP A 80 7.38 -7.05 14.92
CA ASP A 80 6.43 -8.04 15.49
C ASP A 80 4.98 -7.73 15.10
N LEU A 81 4.77 -7.27 13.87
CA LEU A 81 3.47 -6.93 13.30
C LEU A 81 3.21 -7.78 12.06
N PRO A 82 1.94 -8.01 11.68
CA PRO A 82 1.63 -8.53 10.36
C PRO A 82 2.10 -7.54 9.28
N VAL A 83 2.71 -8.08 8.22
CA VAL A 83 3.17 -7.32 7.05
C VAL A 83 2.52 -7.90 5.81
N GLN A 84 1.91 -7.04 5.00
CA GLN A 84 1.40 -7.34 3.66
C GLN A 84 2.29 -6.64 2.62
N ALA A 85 2.50 -7.27 1.47
CA ALA A 85 3.36 -6.71 0.44
C ALA A 85 2.58 -6.13 -0.73
N ASP A 86 3.09 -5.04 -1.29
CA ASP A 86 2.73 -4.56 -2.62
C ASP A 86 3.52 -5.40 -3.63
N LEU A 87 2.83 -6.27 -4.35
CA LEU A 87 3.43 -7.20 -5.31
C LEU A 87 3.19 -6.77 -6.76
N GLU A 88 2.84 -5.50 -6.97
CA GLU A 88 2.52 -4.94 -8.29
C GLU A 88 1.57 -5.88 -9.08
N ASN A 89 1.87 -6.11 -10.36
CA ASN A 89 1.12 -7.05 -11.16
C ASN A 89 1.53 -8.52 -10.96
N GLY A 90 2.26 -8.87 -9.91
CA GLY A 90 2.80 -10.21 -9.70
C GLY A 90 4.04 -10.52 -10.55
N PHE A 91 4.67 -9.49 -11.11
CA PHE A 91 5.94 -9.51 -11.87
C PHE A 91 5.92 -10.34 -13.16
N GLY A 92 4.75 -10.41 -13.80
CA GLY A 92 4.59 -11.02 -15.12
C GLY A 92 3.14 -11.12 -15.55
N ASP A 93 2.91 -11.43 -16.82
CA ASP A 93 1.59 -11.37 -17.43
C ASP A 93 0.73 -12.62 -17.15
N SER A 94 1.35 -13.81 -17.12
CA SER A 94 0.58 -15.06 -17.03
C SER A 94 0.12 -15.39 -15.60
N PRO A 95 -1.01 -16.11 -15.45
CA PRO A 95 -1.50 -16.58 -14.15
C PRO A 95 -0.47 -17.42 -13.38
N GLU A 96 0.35 -18.24 -14.09
CA GLU A 96 1.36 -19.11 -13.49
C GLU A 96 2.47 -18.27 -12.83
N ILE A 97 2.86 -17.14 -13.43
CA ILE A 97 3.88 -16.25 -12.86
C ILE A 97 3.34 -15.60 -11.58
N VAL A 98 2.07 -15.20 -11.57
CA VAL A 98 1.41 -14.65 -10.36
C VAL A 98 1.31 -15.71 -9.27
N ALA A 99 0.92 -16.94 -9.61
CA ALA A 99 0.89 -18.07 -8.69
C ALA A 99 2.27 -18.32 -8.07
N GLN A 100 3.33 -18.33 -8.89
CA GLN A 100 4.71 -18.48 -8.42
C GLN A 100 5.12 -17.33 -7.48
N THR A 101 4.70 -16.12 -7.76
CA THR A 101 4.95 -14.95 -6.89
C THR A 101 4.32 -15.13 -5.52
N ILE A 102 3.09 -15.61 -5.43
CA ILE A 102 2.42 -15.87 -4.14
C ILE A 102 3.10 -17.02 -3.40
N LEU A 103 3.53 -18.08 -4.10
CA LEU A 103 4.25 -19.19 -3.50
C LEU A 103 5.55 -18.71 -2.84
N GLU A 104 6.34 -17.91 -3.56
CA GLU A 104 7.59 -17.35 -3.04
C GLU A 104 7.32 -16.36 -1.90
N ALA A 105 6.31 -15.50 -2.03
CA ALA A 105 5.87 -14.57 -0.98
C ALA A 105 5.56 -15.29 0.33
N GLY A 106 4.95 -16.48 0.26
CA GLY A 106 4.68 -17.33 1.43
C GLY A 106 5.92 -17.77 2.21
N THR A 107 7.12 -17.65 1.66
CA THR A 107 8.39 -18.00 2.33
C THR A 107 9.09 -16.81 2.99
N THR A 108 8.63 -15.59 2.76
CA THR A 108 9.32 -14.35 3.17
C THR A 108 8.93 -13.85 4.57
N GLY A 109 7.95 -14.48 5.20
CA GLY A 109 7.41 -14.02 6.50
C GLY A 109 6.31 -12.98 6.41
N ILE A 110 5.95 -12.51 5.20
CA ILE A 110 4.74 -11.71 5.00
C ILE A 110 3.49 -12.58 5.11
N VAL A 111 2.36 -11.96 5.40
CA VAL A 111 1.10 -12.66 5.67
C VAL A 111 -0.03 -12.23 4.73
N GLY A 112 0.31 -11.51 3.70
CA GLY A 112 -0.61 -11.07 2.66
C GLY A 112 0.10 -10.28 1.58
N GLY A 113 -0.61 -10.00 0.50
CA GLY A 113 -0.10 -9.17 -0.58
C GLY A 113 -1.18 -8.70 -1.52
N SER A 114 -0.89 -7.63 -2.28
CA SER A 114 -1.79 -7.12 -3.29
C SER A 114 -1.28 -7.41 -4.69
N ILE A 115 -2.19 -7.84 -5.57
CA ILE A 115 -1.95 -8.03 -7.01
C ILE A 115 -2.86 -7.08 -7.76
N GLU A 116 -2.29 -6.29 -8.68
CA GLU A 116 -3.02 -5.32 -9.48
C GLU A 116 -3.31 -5.82 -10.90
N ASP A 117 -4.35 -5.26 -11.50
CA ASP A 117 -4.70 -5.47 -12.91
C ASP A 117 -3.99 -4.50 -13.88
N ALA A 118 -3.05 -3.70 -13.37
CA ALA A 118 -2.18 -2.89 -14.21
C ALA A 118 -1.06 -3.74 -14.83
N THR A 119 -0.69 -3.42 -16.06
CA THR A 119 0.32 -4.18 -16.81
C THR A 119 1.75 -3.65 -16.62
N GLY A 120 1.90 -2.43 -16.06
CA GLY A 120 3.16 -1.71 -16.06
C GLY A 120 3.56 -1.14 -17.45
N ARG A 121 2.71 -1.24 -18.45
CA ARG A 121 2.95 -0.74 -19.84
C ARG A 121 2.02 0.45 -20.12
N PRO A 122 2.53 1.68 -20.27
CA PRO A 122 1.69 2.87 -20.51
C PRO A 122 0.80 2.79 -21.76
N ALA A 123 1.23 2.07 -22.80
CA ALA A 123 0.45 1.92 -24.03
C ALA A 123 -0.78 1.01 -23.85
N ASP A 124 -0.70 0.03 -22.96
CA ASP A 124 -1.77 -0.90 -22.64
C ASP A 124 -1.78 -1.15 -21.13
N PRO A 125 -2.27 -0.17 -20.33
CA PRO A 125 -1.98 -0.13 -18.90
C PRO A 125 -2.79 -1.10 -18.05
N ILE A 126 -3.90 -1.68 -18.55
CA ILE A 126 -4.81 -2.53 -17.77
C ILE A 126 -5.05 -3.84 -18.51
N TYR A 127 -4.90 -4.97 -17.84
CA TYR A 127 -5.22 -6.28 -18.40
C TYR A 127 -6.72 -6.40 -18.76
N PRO A 128 -7.07 -7.15 -19.82
CA PRO A 128 -8.43 -7.60 -20.06
C PRO A 128 -9.03 -8.25 -18.80
N LEU A 129 -10.33 -8.08 -18.58
CA LEU A 129 -10.99 -8.54 -17.35
C LEU A 129 -10.78 -10.04 -17.12
N GLU A 130 -10.96 -10.84 -18.18
CA GLU A 130 -10.86 -12.31 -18.12
C GLU A 130 -9.46 -12.73 -17.66
N LEU A 131 -8.41 -12.12 -18.25
CA LEU A 131 -7.02 -12.41 -17.84
C LEU A 131 -6.75 -11.93 -16.41
N ALA A 132 -7.23 -10.74 -16.03
CA ALA A 132 -7.07 -10.22 -14.68
C ALA A 132 -7.73 -11.16 -13.65
N GLU A 133 -8.94 -11.67 -13.94
CA GLU A 133 -9.64 -12.65 -13.11
C GLU A 133 -8.87 -13.98 -12.98
N GLU A 134 -8.37 -14.53 -14.09
CA GLU A 134 -7.56 -15.76 -14.09
C GLU A 134 -6.29 -15.60 -13.24
N ARG A 135 -5.63 -14.46 -13.31
CA ARG A 135 -4.45 -14.12 -12.51
C ARG A 135 -4.74 -14.09 -11.02
N ILE A 136 -5.86 -13.48 -10.62
CA ILE A 136 -6.31 -13.47 -9.21
C ILE A 136 -6.71 -14.88 -8.76
N ARG A 137 -7.37 -15.66 -9.62
CA ARG A 137 -7.74 -17.05 -9.30
C ARG A 137 -6.51 -17.90 -9.03
N ALA A 138 -5.50 -17.84 -9.89
CA ALA A 138 -4.24 -18.57 -9.71
C ALA A 138 -3.51 -18.15 -8.43
N ALA A 139 -3.47 -16.85 -8.12
CA ALA A 139 -2.95 -16.32 -6.86
C ALA A 139 -3.71 -16.86 -5.64
N ALA A 140 -5.04 -16.86 -5.70
CA ALA A 140 -5.91 -17.31 -4.61
C ALA A 140 -5.79 -18.83 -4.34
N GLU A 141 -5.62 -19.62 -5.37
CA GLU A 141 -5.39 -21.07 -5.23
C GLU A 141 -4.12 -21.36 -4.45
N VAL A 142 -3.01 -20.72 -4.79
CA VAL A 142 -1.74 -20.86 -4.07
C VAL A 142 -1.85 -20.29 -2.66
N ALA A 143 -2.44 -19.10 -2.48
CA ALA A 143 -2.63 -18.49 -1.17
C ALA A 143 -3.39 -19.40 -0.19
N ARG A 144 -4.43 -20.10 -0.66
CA ARG A 144 -5.17 -21.10 0.14
C ARG A 144 -4.38 -22.34 0.50
N ALA A 145 -3.38 -22.70 -0.30
CA ALA A 145 -2.54 -23.86 -0.07
C ALA A 145 -1.38 -23.60 0.90
N LEU A 146 -1.11 -22.33 1.25
CA LEU A 146 -0.07 -21.98 2.23
C LEU A 146 -0.43 -22.50 3.64
N PRO A 147 0.56 -22.78 4.50
CA PRO A 147 0.34 -23.35 5.85
C PRO A 147 -0.22 -22.34 6.86
N PHE A 148 -0.58 -21.15 6.43
CA PHE A 148 -1.19 -20.08 7.22
C PHE A 148 -2.13 -19.25 6.33
N PRO A 149 -3.12 -18.53 6.90
CA PRO A 149 -4.01 -17.68 6.11
C PRO A 149 -3.24 -16.51 5.48
N PHE A 150 -3.17 -16.50 4.16
CA PHE A 150 -2.55 -15.42 3.40
C PHE A 150 -3.63 -14.48 2.85
N MET A 151 -3.57 -13.19 3.19
CA MET A 151 -4.55 -12.19 2.79
C MET A 151 -4.22 -11.67 1.38
N LEU A 152 -4.95 -12.15 0.36
CA LEU A 152 -4.81 -11.69 -1.02
C LEU A 152 -5.73 -10.50 -1.26
N THR A 153 -5.17 -9.34 -1.55
CA THR A 153 -5.89 -8.13 -1.98
C THR A 153 -5.80 -8.00 -3.49
N ALA A 154 -6.94 -7.99 -4.18
CA ALA A 154 -6.98 -7.69 -5.61
C ALA A 154 -7.19 -6.20 -5.85
N ARG A 155 -6.40 -5.59 -6.77
CA ARG A 155 -6.46 -4.17 -7.09
C ARG A 155 -7.04 -3.95 -8.48
N ALA A 156 -8.00 -3.01 -8.58
CA ALA A 156 -8.53 -2.49 -9.82
C ALA A 156 -7.97 -1.07 -10.05
N ASP A 157 -6.96 -0.93 -10.91
CA ASP A 157 -6.11 0.25 -10.99
C ASP A 157 -6.54 1.28 -12.05
N GLN A 158 -7.73 1.14 -12.67
CA GLN A 158 -8.22 2.02 -13.74
C GLN A 158 -8.16 3.51 -13.37
N TYR A 159 -8.52 3.87 -12.14
CA TYR A 159 -8.49 5.26 -11.69
C TYR A 159 -7.08 5.84 -11.58
N LEU A 160 -6.08 5.02 -11.19
CA LEU A 160 -4.68 5.43 -11.18
C LEU A 160 -4.14 5.72 -12.59
N TRP A 161 -4.65 4.98 -13.58
CA TRP A 161 -4.25 5.10 -14.98
C TRP A 161 -5.10 6.08 -15.78
N GLY A 162 -5.88 6.94 -15.09
CA GLY A 162 -6.69 7.98 -15.73
C GLY A 162 -7.85 7.44 -16.58
N ARG A 163 -8.33 6.22 -16.29
CA ARG A 163 -9.46 5.57 -16.95
C ARG A 163 -10.64 5.39 -15.97
N PRO A 164 -11.25 6.50 -15.50
CA PRO A 164 -12.31 6.43 -14.48
C PRO A 164 -13.61 5.87 -15.08
N ASP A 165 -13.87 4.60 -14.85
CA ASP A 165 -15.12 3.92 -15.18
C ASP A 165 -15.59 3.12 -13.95
N LEU A 166 -16.55 3.65 -13.22
CA LEU A 166 -17.07 3.04 -12.01
C LEU A 166 -17.75 1.69 -12.28
N ALA A 167 -18.48 1.57 -13.41
CA ALA A 167 -19.17 0.34 -13.74
C ALA A 167 -18.16 -0.79 -14.06
N GLU A 168 -17.08 -0.47 -14.77
CA GLU A 168 -16.01 -1.41 -15.04
C GLU A 168 -15.27 -1.82 -13.75
N VAL A 169 -14.96 -0.87 -12.86
CA VAL A 169 -14.33 -1.16 -11.57
C VAL A 169 -15.20 -2.08 -10.71
N ILE A 170 -16.52 -1.86 -10.67
CA ILE A 170 -17.43 -2.74 -9.94
C ILE A 170 -17.43 -4.14 -10.56
N ARG A 171 -17.50 -4.28 -11.88
CA ARG A 171 -17.41 -5.59 -12.55
C ARG A 171 -16.12 -6.33 -12.19
N ARG A 172 -14.97 -5.63 -12.19
CA ARG A 172 -13.68 -6.19 -11.80
C ARG A 172 -13.65 -6.61 -10.34
N ALA A 173 -14.14 -5.76 -9.45
CA ALA A 173 -14.22 -6.07 -8.03
C ALA A 173 -15.02 -7.36 -7.77
N GLN A 174 -16.17 -7.54 -8.45
CA GLN A 174 -17.01 -8.74 -8.36
C GLN A 174 -16.31 -9.97 -8.97
N ALA A 175 -15.62 -9.81 -10.10
CA ALA A 175 -14.86 -10.90 -10.71
C ALA A 175 -13.69 -11.33 -9.79
N PHE A 176 -12.98 -10.39 -9.18
CA PHE A 176 -11.90 -10.69 -8.25
C PHE A 176 -12.38 -11.35 -6.96
N GLU A 177 -13.55 -10.95 -6.43
CA GLU A 177 -14.22 -11.65 -5.34
C GLU A 177 -14.54 -13.10 -5.73
N THR A 178 -15.12 -13.32 -6.90
CA THR A 178 -15.42 -14.66 -7.43
C THR A 178 -14.14 -15.48 -7.65
N ALA A 179 -13.07 -14.86 -8.09
CA ALA A 179 -11.76 -15.49 -8.26
C ALA A 179 -11.09 -15.89 -6.93
N GLY A 180 -11.57 -15.39 -5.79
CA GLY A 180 -11.12 -15.81 -4.45
C GLY A 180 -10.19 -14.83 -3.76
N ALA A 181 -10.17 -13.56 -4.14
CA ALA A 181 -9.54 -12.51 -3.35
C ALA A 181 -10.14 -12.44 -1.93
N ASN A 182 -9.38 -11.92 -0.98
CA ASN A 182 -9.83 -11.70 0.40
C ASN A 182 -10.18 -10.23 0.69
N ALA A 183 -9.70 -9.31 -0.14
CA ALA A 183 -10.02 -7.89 -0.08
C ALA A 183 -9.94 -7.28 -1.49
N ILE A 184 -10.63 -6.18 -1.69
CA ILE A 184 -10.61 -5.38 -2.93
C ILE A 184 -9.98 -4.03 -2.64
N MET A 185 -9.17 -3.53 -3.57
CA MET A 185 -8.61 -2.19 -3.50
C MET A 185 -8.82 -1.45 -4.82
N VAL A 186 -9.30 -0.20 -4.75
CA VAL A 186 -9.48 0.66 -5.93
C VAL A 186 -8.68 1.95 -5.70
N PRO A 187 -7.37 1.92 -5.95
CA PRO A 187 -6.54 3.08 -5.72
C PRO A 187 -6.89 4.20 -6.72
N GLY A 188 -6.84 5.47 -6.24
CA GLY A 188 -7.23 6.63 -7.06
C GLY A 188 -8.72 6.96 -7.02
N LEU A 189 -9.59 6.06 -6.59
CA LEU A 189 -10.99 6.36 -6.36
C LEU A 189 -11.15 7.07 -5.01
N ASN A 190 -11.47 8.36 -5.04
CA ASN A 190 -11.56 9.23 -3.85
C ASN A 190 -12.96 9.80 -3.61
N ASP A 191 -13.90 9.62 -4.54
CA ASP A 191 -15.26 10.07 -4.37
C ASP A 191 -16.02 9.14 -3.38
N PRO A 192 -16.57 9.67 -2.27
CA PRO A 192 -17.23 8.86 -1.26
C PRO A 192 -18.44 8.09 -1.78
N VAL A 193 -19.21 8.67 -2.72
CA VAL A 193 -20.40 8.02 -3.28
C VAL A 193 -20.01 6.83 -4.16
N ALA A 194 -18.99 7.01 -4.99
CA ALA A 194 -18.45 5.94 -5.83
C ALA A 194 -17.79 4.83 -5.00
N LEU A 195 -17.03 5.20 -3.95
CA LEU A 195 -16.47 4.22 -2.99
C LEU A 195 -17.56 3.41 -2.31
N LYS A 196 -18.65 4.09 -1.86
CA LYS A 196 -19.80 3.39 -1.30
C LYS A 196 -20.41 2.41 -2.30
N SER A 197 -20.53 2.78 -3.56
CA SER A 197 -21.07 1.90 -4.61
C SER A 197 -20.20 0.64 -4.78
N VAL A 198 -18.86 0.76 -4.72
CA VAL A 198 -17.97 -0.42 -4.72
C VAL A 198 -18.18 -1.27 -3.48
N CYS A 199 -18.23 -0.65 -2.28
CA CYS A 199 -18.49 -1.38 -1.02
C CYS A 199 -19.83 -2.14 -1.03
N ASP A 200 -20.87 -1.56 -1.63
CA ASP A 200 -22.18 -2.19 -1.70
C ASP A 200 -22.22 -3.35 -2.72
N ALA A 201 -21.35 -3.30 -3.73
CA ALA A 201 -21.32 -4.27 -4.82
C ALA A 201 -20.55 -5.57 -4.49
N VAL A 202 -19.73 -5.59 -3.43
CA VAL A 202 -18.94 -6.76 -2.99
C VAL A 202 -19.20 -7.08 -1.52
N SER A 203 -18.95 -8.34 -1.12
CA SER A 203 -19.04 -8.75 0.28
C SER A 203 -17.70 -8.61 1.02
N LEU A 204 -16.62 -8.49 0.28
CA LEU A 204 -15.25 -8.40 0.79
C LEU A 204 -14.94 -7.03 1.41
N PRO A 205 -13.94 -6.95 2.32
CA PRO A 205 -13.37 -5.68 2.75
C PRO A 205 -12.83 -4.86 1.56
N VAL A 206 -13.12 -3.55 1.57
CA VAL A 206 -12.58 -2.62 0.57
C VAL A 206 -11.46 -1.79 1.19
N VAL A 207 -10.28 -1.85 0.60
CA VAL A 207 -9.10 -1.09 1.01
C VAL A 207 -9.12 0.29 0.38
N VAL A 208 -9.12 1.34 1.19
CA VAL A 208 -9.18 2.74 0.75
C VAL A 208 -7.85 3.43 1.06
N LEU A 209 -7.26 4.08 0.05
CA LEU A 209 -6.07 4.91 0.23
C LEU A 209 -6.43 6.26 0.86
N ILE A 210 -5.77 6.59 1.97
CA ILE A 210 -5.90 7.88 2.64
C ILE A 210 -4.68 8.74 2.30
N GLY A 211 -4.90 10.03 2.04
CA GLY A 211 -3.82 11.01 1.87
C GLY A 211 -3.64 11.54 0.46
N ALA A 212 -4.32 11.00 -0.55
CA ALA A 212 -4.31 11.52 -1.92
C ALA A 212 -5.47 12.48 -2.24
N GLY A 213 -6.37 12.75 -1.26
CA GLY A 213 -7.56 13.59 -1.47
C GLY A 213 -8.35 13.84 -0.17
N PRO A 214 -9.51 14.49 -0.26
CA PRO A 214 -10.34 14.89 0.89
C PRO A 214 -11.08 13.72 1.57
N THR A 215 -10.70 12.48 1.34
CA THR A 215 -11.39 11.31 1.87
C THR A 215 -11.21 11.23 3.38
N ASN A 216 -12.22 11.69 4.11
CA ASN A 216 -12.36 11.44 5.53
C ASN A 216 -13.11 10.10 5.67
N PRO A 217 -12.47 9.05 6.17
CA PRO A 217 -13.04 7.70 6.20
C PRO A 217 -14.41 7.56 6.88
N PRO A 218 -14.77 8.33 7.92
CA PRO A 218 -16.13 8.34 8.47
C PRO A 218 -17.20 8.81 7.50
N GLU A 219 -16.84 9.56 6.45
CA GLU A 219 -17.78 10.15 5.49
C GLU A 219 -18.11 9.20 4.33
N ILE A 220 -17.34 8.10 4.14
CA ILE A 220 -17.56 7.17 3.05
C ILE A 220 -18.88 6.39 3.21
N GLY A 221 -19.40 6.27 4.45
CA GLY A 221 -20.68 5.59 4.68
C GLY A 221 -20.73 4.10 4.28
N CYS A 222 -19.57 3.50 3.99
CA CYS A 222 -19.46 2.05 3.86
C CYS A 222 -19.84 1.39 5.19
N ASP A 223 -20.48 0.23 5.15
CA ASP A 223 -20.58 -0.60 6.34
C ASP A 223 -19.18 -0.71 6.96
N ARG A 224 -19.07 -0.35 8.25
CA ARG A 224 -17.79 -0.30 8.97
C ARG A 224 -17.02 -1.62 8.87
N ARG A 225 -17.72 -2.73 8.69
CA ARG A 225 -17.15 -4.07 8.50
C ARG A 225 -16.45 -4.26 7.15
N LYS A 226 -16.71 -3.38 6.17
CA LYS A 226 -16.17 -3.49 4.81
C LYS A 226 -15.08 -2.47 4.49
N ALA A 227 -14.77 -1.52 5.36
CA ALA A 227 -13.77 -0.50 5.08
C ALA A 227 -12.43 -0.83 5.76
N HIS A 228 -11.41 -1.16 4.98
CA HIS A 228 -10.02 -1.25 5.42
C HIS A 228 -9.27 0.00 4.94
N ARG A 229 -8.43 0.61 5.79
CA ARG A 229 -7.78 1.90 5.51
C ARG A 229 -6.28 1.73 5.37
N ARG A 230 -5.75 2.10 4.22
CA ARG A 230 -4.31 2.19 3.99
C ARG A 230 -3.86 3.65 3.89
N TRP A 231 -2.92 4.04 4.73
CA TRP A 231 -2.29 5.35 4.66
C TRP A 231 -0.97 5.27 3.86
N ARG A 232 -0.84 6.13 2.82
CA ARG A 232 0.42 6.36 2.12
C ARG A 232 1.01 7.68 2.61
N GLY A 233 2.16 7.64 3.26
CA GLY A 233 2.95 8.82 3.47
C GLY A 233 3.43 9.37 2.13
N HIS A 234 3.07 10.61 1.79
CA HIS A 234 3.63 11.26 0.61
C HIS A 234 5.09 11.61 0.90
N GLY A 235 6.00 11.00 0.17
CA GLY A 235 7.41 11.36 0.20
C GLY A 235 7.64 12.73 -0.44
N SER A 236 7.40 13.81 0.26
CA SER A 236 8.05 15.11 0.17
C SER A 236 7.47 16.18 1.11
N ARG A 237 6.30 15.95 1.76
CA ARG A 237 5.73 16.90 2.75
C ARG A 237 5.04 16.25 3.96
N GLY A 238 5.05 14.94 4.14
CA GLY A 238 4.20 14.22 5.10
C GLY A 238 4.88 13.46 6.23
N ALA A 239 6.19 13.32 6.25
CA ALA A 239 6.88 12.56 7.31
C ALA A 239 6.85 13.23 8.71
N LEU A 240 6.35 14.45 8.83
CA LEU A 240 6.27 15.22 10.08
C LEU A 240 4.84 15.42 10.60
N GLY A 241 3.83 14.83 9.97
CA GLY A 241 2.42 14.94 10.37
C GLY A 241 1.92 13.87 11.34
N LEU A 242 2.78 12.99 11.87
CA LEU A 242 2.42 11.92 12.80
C LEU A 242 2.32 12.37 14.28
N CYS A 243 2.11 13.64 14.55
CA CYS A 243 1.87 14.13 15.92
C CYS A 243 0.38 14.38 16.14
N GLY A 244 -0.29 13.44 16.81
CA GLY A 244 -1.36 13.79 17.71
C GLY A 244 -2.78 13.72 17.17
N HIS A 245 -3.51 12.67 17.48
CA HIS A 245 -4.67 12.79 18.37
C HIS A 245 -5.15 11.39 18.80
N ARG A 246 -4.93 11.06 20.06
CA ARG A 246 -5.75 10.06 20.73
C ARG A 246 -7.08 10.72 21.09
N PRO A 247 -8.24 10.26 20.67
CA PRO A 247 -9.49 10.67 21.27
C PRO A 247 -9.70 9.88 22.57
N GLY A 248 -9.76 10.58 23.68
CA GLY A 248 -10.29 10.05 24.94
C GLY A 248 -9.35 10.01 26.12
N SER A 249 -8.98 11.17 26.66
CA SER A 249 -8.86 11.36 28.12
C SER A 249 -9.03 12.83 28.45
N ASN A 250 -10.19 13.14 29.01
CA ASN A 250 -10.52 14.41 29.63
C ASN A 250 -9.66 14.60 30.89
N ARG A 251 -8.50 15.24 30.80
CA ARG A 251 -7.79 15.84 31.92
C ARG A 251 -7.40 17.25 31.55
N ARG A 252 -8.05 18.21 32.19
CA ARG A 252 -7.67 19.61 32.21
C ARG A 252 -6.22 19.74 32.68
N ALA A 253 -5.30 20.02 31.77
CA ALA A 253 -3.94 20.43 32.08
C ALA A 253 -3.84 21.95 31.94
N ARG A 254 -3.58 22.61 33.06
CA ARG A 254 -3.28 24.05 33.14
C ARG A 254 -2.06 24.35 32.31
N THR A 255 -2.23 25.24 31.34
CA THR A 255 -1.14 25.85 30.59
C THR A 255 -0.33 26.77 31.50
N ARG A 256 0.88 26.35 31.88
CA ARG A 256 1.93 27.26 32.36
C ARG A 256 2.66 27.80 31.12
N ARG A 257 2.53 29.12 30.90
CA ARG A 257 3.36 29.88 29.99
C ARG A 257 4.82 29.78 30.48
N LEU A 258 5.70 29.23 29.68
CA LEU A 258 7.15 29.43 29.80
C LEU A 258 7.55 30.47 28.77
N ALA A 259 7.99 31.61 29.32
CA ALA A 259 8.51 32.76 28.57
C ALA A 259 9.86 32.42 27.90
N GLY A 260 9.99 32.89 26.71
CA GLY A 260 11.11 33.26 25.87
C GLY A 260 12.53 32.78 26.24
N ARG A 261 13.10 31.95 25.37
CA ARG A 261 14.52 32.00 25.03
C ARG A 261 14.65 32.08 23.51
N HIS A 262 15.10 33.21 23.02
CA HIS A 262 15.55 33.41 21.65
C HIS A 262 16.75 32.50 21.37
N VAL A 263 16.59 31.50 20.52
CA VAL A 263 17.70 30.77 19.89
C VAL A 263 18.02 31.50 18.58
N ARG A 264 19.23 32.04 18.49
CA ARG A 264 19.77 32.63 17.27
C ARG A 264 19.95 31.54 16.20
N PRO A 265 19.70 31.81 14.91
CA PRO A 265 19.98 30.88 13.83
C PRO A 265 21.50 30.63 13.72
N ARG A 266 21.90 29.37 13.67
CA ARG A 266 23.31 29.00 13.34
C ARG A 266 23.52 29.18 11.84
N ASP A 267 24.63 29.87 11.53
CA ASP A 267 25.15 30.14 10.20
C ASP A 267 25.58 28.83 9.51
N HIS A 268 24.84 28.42 8.47
CA HIS A 268 25.10 27.20 7.69
C HIS A 268 26.10 27.42 6.53
N ARG A 269 27.16 28.14 6.75
CA ARG A 269 28.25 28.35 5.77
C ARG A 269 29.35 27.35 5.96
N HIS A 270 29.20 26.08 5.68
CA HIS A 270 30.24 25.11 5.33
C HIS A 270 29.63 23.70 5.18
N LEU A 271 28.95 23.49 4.05
CA LEU A 271 28.78 22.14 3.50
C LEU A 271 29.74 22.05 2.30
N PRO A 272 30.52 20.98 2.14
CA PRO A 272 31.36 20.80 0.96
C PRO A 272 30.47 20.61 -0.28
N GLU A 273 30.84 21.29 -1.38
CA GLU A 273 30.17 21.12 -2.67
C GLU A 273 30.28 19.67 -3.15
N PRO A 274 29.22 19.09 -3.73
CA PRO A 274 29.29 17.75 -4.31
C PRO A 274 30.24 17.76 -5.54
N PRO A 275 30.91 16.64 -5.85
CA PRO A 275 31.83 16.55 -6.96
C PRO A 275 31.16 16.81 -8.30
N ARG A 276 31.67 17.70 -9.11
CA ARG A 276 31.16 18.18 -10.41
C ARG A 276 31.17 17.16 -11.56
N GLN A 277 31.18 15.87 -11.32
CA GLN A 277 31.36 14.86 -12.37
C GLN A 277 30.06 14.28 -12.98
N PHE A 278 28.88 14.77 -12.59
CA PHE A 278 27.60 14.23 -13.11
C PHE A 278 26.75 15.18 -13.97
N LEU A 279 27.31 16.28 -14.47
CA LEU A 279 26.57 17.25 -15.31
C LEU A 279 27.18 17.42 -16.70
N THR A 280 27.39 16.33 -17.47
CA THR A 280 27.57 16.39 -18.92
C THR A 280 26.81 15.28 -19.62
N GLY A 281 25.49 15.36 -19.58
CA GLY A 281 24.57 14.64 -20.47
C GLY A 281 23.69 15.66 -21.16
N LYS A 282 23.97 15.97 -22.44
CA LYS A 282 23.17 16.85 -23.28
C LYS A 282 21.70 16.37 -23.28
N LEU A 283 20.81 17.16 -22.70
CA LEU A 283 19.38 17.09 -22.98
C LEU A 283 19.12 17.59 -24.39
N ALA A 284 18.88 16.68 -25.31
CA ALA A 284 18.31 16.98 -26.62
C ALA A 284 16.77 16.95 -26.49
N THR A 285 16.21 18.13 -26.65
CA THR A 285 14.89 18.49 -27.19
C THR A 285 13.63 17.73 -26.77
N GLY A 286 12.80 18.40 -25.97
CA GLY A 286 11.43 18.76 -26.33
C GLY A 286 10.38 17.66 -26.37
N ARG A 287 9.60 17.58 -25.26
CA ARG A 287 8.12 17.63 -25.31
C ARG A 287 7.55 17.77 -23.90
N GLN A 288 6.69 18.76 -23.76
CA GLN A 288 5.81 18.95 -22.61
C GLN A 288 4.86 17.75 -22.45
N TYR A 289 4.75 17.29 -21.23
CA TYR A 289 3.54 16.65 -20.71
C TYR A 289 3.18 17.27 -19.38
#